data_2050220f48678b94a40b9cf61a789c45
#
_entry.id   2050220f48678b94a40b9cf61a789c45
#
_cell.length_a   1.000
_cell.length_b   1.000
_cell.length_c   1.000
_cell.angle_alpha   90.00
_cell.angle_beta   90.00
_cell.angle_gamma   90.00
#
_symmetry.space_group_name_H-M   'P 1'
#
loop_
_entity.id
_entity.type
_entity.pdbx_description
1 polymer ?
#
loop_
_entity_poly.entity_id
_entity_poly.type
_entity_poly.pdbx_seq_one_letter_code
_entity_poly.pdbx_strand_id
1 'polypeptide(L)'
;MTVLRTVRVAAIQATPVILDAEATVRKAVRLLGDAAQAGAELAVLPETFVSLYPSNAWAHQAATFSGSDELWERMWLSSVDVPGPLVDELVAACRSLGMHVVVGVNERESERPGTLYNTMLWLGPDGLLHKHRKLMPTQHERLFHGIGRGDDLRAVSTDCGRIGGLICWENRMPLARYAVYRQGPQIWAAPTADDSDGWIAHMRAIAIESGAFVISVPQYIPRTAFPADFPLALPERDVFGNGGAVIVEPTWGQIVAGPLYGEEGMLVYDCDLRLGLHAKRLFDAVGHYSRDDVLAGLLPAAPAEPRDTPPPARTEPA
;
A
#
# COMPACT_ATOMS: atom_id res chain seq x y z
N MET A 1 -2.35 20.67 -7.66
CA MET A 1 -2.95 21.68 -6.73
C MET A 1 -3.31 21.00 -5.42
N THR A 2 -3.32 21.71 -4.29
CA THR A 2 -3.82 21.18 -3.01
C THR A 2 -5.35 21.10 -3.07
N VAL A 3 -5.89 19.90 -2.81
CA VAL A 3 -7.34 19.70 -2.72
C VAL A 3 -7.82 20.09 -1.33
N LEU A 4 -8.82 20.95 -1.24
CA LEU A 4 -9.38 21.46 0.03
C LEU A 4 -10.88 21.13 0.14
N ARG A 5 -11.21 19.86 -0.03
CA ARG A 5 -12.58 19.34 0.10
C ARG A 5 -12.61 18.08 0.97
N THR A 6 -13.78 17.62 1.27
CA THR A 6 -13.98 16.31 1.87
C THR A 6 -13.84 15.23 0.79
N VAL A 7 -13.13 14.17 1.12
CA VAL A 7 -12.95 12.97 0.29
C VAL A 7 -13.41 11.77 1.09
N ARG A 8 -14.35 11.00 0.56
CA ARG A 8 -14.77 9.75 1.19
C ARG A 8 -13.81 8.64 0.84
N VAL A 9 -13.25 7.99 1.87
CA VAL A 9 -12.27 6.93 1.73
C VAL A 9 -12.78 5.62 2.29
N ALA A 10 -12.29 4.50 1.75
CA ALA A 10 -12.55 3.15 2.25
C ALA A 10 -11.24 2.45 2.61
N ALA A 11 -11.13 1.96 3.83
CA ALA A 11 -10.09 1.03 4.27
C ALA A 11 -10.68 -0.40 4.20
N ILE A 12 -10.24 -1.19 3.23
CA ILE A 12 -10.82 -2.51 2.93
C ILE A 12 -9.93 -3.60 3.53
N GLN A 13 -10.31 -4.09 4.70
CA GLN A 13 -9.66 -5.22 5.35
C GLN A 13 -10.26 -6.53 4.84
N ALA A 14 -9.46 -7.31 4.13
CA ALA A 14 -9.94 -8.54 3.51
C ALA A 14 -8.86 -9.63 3.50
N THR A 15 -9.32 -10.86 3.39
CA THR A 15 -8.52 -12.06 3.19
C THR A 15 -8.31 -12.28 1.69
N PRO A 16 -7.09 -12.48 1.19
CA PRO A 16 -6.88 -12.90 -0.20
C PRO A 16 -7.42 -14.32 -0.44
N VAL A 17 -7.64 -14.68 -1.68
CA VAL A 17 -7.71 -16.09 -2.05
C VAL A 17 -6.25 -16.56 -2.16
N ILE A 18 -5.79 -17.25 -1.12
CA ILE A 18 -4.37 -17.56 -0.93
C ILE A 18 -3.84 -18.38 -2.11
N LEU A 19 -2.74 -17.91 -2.73
CA LEU A 19 -2.09 -18.50 -3.89
C LEU A 19 -2.97 -18.57 -5.16
N ASP A 20 -3.99 -17.69 -5.25
CA ASP A 20 -4.81 -17.52 -6.44
C ASP A 20 -5.00 -16.02 -6.74
N ALA A 21 -4.16 -15.50 -7.62
CA ALA A 21 -4.16 -14.08 -7.98
C ALA A 21 -5.46 -13.67 -8.71
N GLU A 22 -5.94 -14.51 -9.63
CA GLU A 22 -7.15 -14.22 -10.41
C GLU A 22 -8.38 -14.15 -9.51
N ALA A 23 -8.56 -15.13 -8.63
CA ALA A 23 -9.68 -15.13 -7.69
C ALA A 23 -9.58 -13.97 -6.70
N THR A 24 -8.36 -13.58 -6.28
CA THR A 24 -8.13 -12.43 -5.41
C THR A 24 -8.48 -11.12 -6.11
N VAL A 25 -8.08 -10.94 -7.37
CA VAL A 25 -8.42 -9.75 -8.16
C VAL A 25 -9.93 -9.66 -8.37
N ARG A 26 -10.61 -10.77 -8.73
CA ARG A 26 -12.08 -10.80 -8.80
C ARG A 26 -12.74 -10.43 -7.47
N LYS A 27 -12.16 -10.87 -6.34
CA LYS A 27 -12.61 -10.47 -4.99
C LYS A 27 -12.40 -8.98 -4.78
N ALA A 28 -11.21 -8.45 -5.11
CA ALA A 28 -10.92 -7.03 -5.02
C ALA A 28 -11.93 -6.19 -5.79
N VAL A 29 -12.22 -6.56 -7.05
CA VAL A 29 -13.19 -5.84 -7.89
C VAL A 29 -14.59 -5.78 -7.24
N ARG A 30 -15.06 -6.88 -6.63
CA ARG A 30 -16.33 -6.86 -5.87
C ARG A 30 -16.28 -5.91 -4.67
N LEU A 31 -15.21 -5.99 -3.87
CA LEU A 31 -15.02 -5.12 -2.69
C LEU A 31 -14.92 -3.63 -3.07
N LEU A 32 -14.31 -3.32 -4.21
CA LEU A 32 -14.30 -1.96 -4.77
C LEU A 32 -15.72 -1.52 -5.19
N GLY A 33 -16.51 -2.43 -5.74
CA GLY A 33 -17.94 -2.18 -6.02
C GLY A 33 -18.72 -1.81 -4.76
N ASP A 34 -18.52 -2.56 -3.66
CA ASP A 34 -19.15 -2.27 -2.36
C ASP A 34 -18.68 -0.90 -1.81
N ALA A 35 -17.38 -0.58 -1.92
CA ALA A 35 -16.85 0.71 -1.54
C ALA A 35 -17.46 1.87 -2.35
N ALA A 36 -17.60 1.68 -3.66
CA ALA A 36 -18.23 2.67 -4.53
C ALA A 36 -19.72 2.88 -4.17
N GLN A 37 -20.46 1.80 -3.84
CA GLN A 37 -21.84 1.90 -3.36
C GLN A 37 -21.92 2.67 -2.02
N ALA A 38 -20.90 2.57 -1.16
CA ALA A 38 -20.78 3.39 0.05
C ALA A 38 -20.31 4.83 -0.24
N GLY A 39 -20.10 5.17 -1.52
CA GLY A 39 -19.69 6.49 -1.98
C GLY A 39 -18.21 6.79 -1.85
N ALA A 40 -17.34 5.79 -1.65
CA ALA A 40 -15.90 5.99 -1.56
C ALA A 40 -15.31 6.43 -2.91
N GLU A 41 -14.43 7.42 -2.85
CA GLU A 41 -13.68 7.95 -3.99
C GLU A 41 -12.25 7.38 -4.03
N LEU A 42 -11.75 6.91 -2.88
CA LEU A 42 -10.47 6.25 -2.72
C LEU A 42 -10.63 5.00 -1.85
N ALA A 43 -10.09 3.88 -2.30
CA ALA A 43 -9.98 2.67 -1.50
C ALA A 43 -8.52 2.28 -1.26
N VAL A 44 -8.22 1.77 -0.07
CA VAL A 44 -6.92 1.18 0.27
C VAL A 44 -7.11 -0.28 0.65
N LEU A 45 -6.36 -1.17 0.01
CA LEU A 45 -6.32 -2.61 0.27
C LEU A 45 -4.99 -3.00 0.93
N PRO A 46 -4.88 -4.19 1.55
CA PRO A 46 -3.71 -4.62 2.31
C PRO A 46 -2.42 -4.76 1.49
N GLU A 47 -1.29 -4.85 2.21
CA GLU A 47 0.03 -5.26 1.70
C GLU A 47 -0.05 -6.66 1.07
N THR A 48 0.58 -6.86 -0.10
CA THR A 48 0.57 -8.13 -0.85
C THR A 48 -0.78 -8.84 -0.86
N PHE A 49 -1.86 -8.05 -0.95
CA PHE A 49 -3.22 -8.59 -1.00
C PHE A 49 -3.36 -9.60 -2.16
N VAL A 50 -2.72 -9.32 -3.29
CA VAL A 50 -2.61 -10.30 -4.38
C VAL A 50 -1.22 -10.92 -4.34
N SER A 51 -1.05 -12.15 -3.84
CA SER A 51 -2.07 -13.06 -3.35
C SER A 51 -1.72 -13.67 -1.98
N LEU A 52 -0.60 -13.32 -1.37
CA LEU A 52 -0.16 -13.85 -0.07
C LEU A 52 0.98 -13.02 0.51
N TYR A 53 0.89 -12.65 1.79
CA TYR A 53 2.04 -12.15 2.55
C TYR A 53 2.81 -13.32 3.18
N PRO A 54 4.16 -13.41 2.99
CA PRO A 54 4.98 -14.44 3.62
C PRO A 54 5.13 -14.16 5.13
N SER A 55 4.13 -14.57 5.90
CA SER A 55 4.07 -14.34 7.34
C SER A 55 5.20 -15.03 8.10
N ASN A 56 5.80 -14.34 9.07
CA ASN A 56 6.80 -14.89 9.97
C ASN A 56 6.35 -16.17 10.70
N ALA A 57 5.03 -16.37 10.82
CA ALA A 57 4.47 -17.55 11.47
C ALA A 57 4.86 -18.88 10.78
N TRP A 58 5.07 -18.87 9.47
CA TRP A 58 5.39 -20.06 8.67
C TRP A 58 6.52 -19.85 7.67
N ALA A 59 6.77 -18.63 7.21
CA ALA A 59 7.73 -18.34 6.13
C ALA A 59 9.18 -18.74 6.45
N HIS A 60 9.55 -18.81 7.74
CA HIS A 60 10.89 -19.24 8.15
C HIS A 60 11.23 -20.67 7.70
N GLN A 61 10.23 -21.51 7.46
CA GLN A 61 10.41 -22.89 6.96
C GLN A 61 10.99 -22.89 5.54
N ALA A 62 10.78 -21.82 4.76
CA ALA A 62 11.35 -21.69 3.43
C ALA A 62 12.89 -21.51 3.43
N ALA A 63 13.50 -21.25 4.59
CA ALA A 63 14.96 -21.26 4.73
C ALA A 63 15.55 -22.68 4.70
N THR A 64 14.73 -23.71 4.81
CA THR A 64 15.13 -25.10 4.64
C THR A 64 14.76 -25.57 3.23
N PHE A 65 15.52 -26.47 2.65
CA PHE A 65 15.29 -26.94 1.27
C PHE A 65 14.07 -27.84 1.08
N SER A 66 13.32 -28.16 2.13
CA SER A 66 12.17 -29.04 2.06
C SER A 66 10.86 -28.25 1.89
N GLY A 67 10.18 -28.42 0.77
CA GLY A 67 8.87 -27.80 0.48
C GLY A 67 8.91 -26.32 0.08
N SER A 68 10.08 -25.68 0.13
CA SER A 68 10.23 -24.27 -0.20
C SER A 68 10.05 -23.98 -1.71
N ASP A 69 10.52 -24.90 -2.56
CA ASP A 69 10.45 -24.74 -4.02
C ASP A 69 9.00 -24.72 -4.50
N GLU A 70 8.17 -25.63 -3.98
CA GLU A 70 6.74 -25.69 -4.34
C GLU A 70 6.01 -24.40 -3.90
N LEU A 71 6.24 -23.92 -2.67
CA LEU A 71 5.63 -22.67 -2.22
C LEU A 71 6.08 -21.51 -3.09
N TRP A 72 7.40 -21.44 -3.39
CA TRP A 72 7.95 -20.36 -4.20
C TRP A 72 7.37 -20.37 -5.61
N GLU A 73 7.28 -21.55 -6.25
CA GLU A 73 6.66 -21.71 -7.56
C GLU A 73 5.19 -21.28 -7.55
N ARG A 74 4.41 -21.71 -6.55
CA ARG A 74 3.00 -21.31 -6.42
C ARG A 74 2.85 -19.80 -6.15
N MET A 75 3.73 -19.22 -5.36
CA MET A 75 3.76 -17.76 -5.17
C MET A 75 4.10 -17.02 -6.47
N TRP A 76 5.08 -17.53 -7.23
CA TRP A 76 5.42 -16.97 -8.54
C TRP A 76 4.25 -17.01 -9.51
N LEU A 77 3.60 -18.16 -9.65
CA LEU A 77 2.46 -18.35 -10.54
C LEU A 77 1.25 -17.51 -10.14
N SER A 78 1.07 -17.26 -8.85
CA SER A 78 0.01 -16.41 -8.28
C SER A 78 0.42 -14.95 -8.06
N SER A 79 1.52 -14.50 -8.64
CA SER A 79 1.96 -13.10 -8.64
C SER A 79 1.57 -12.40 -9.93
N VAL A 80 1.62 -11.07 -9.94
CA VAL A 80 1.19 -10.26 -11.07
C VAL A 80 2.37 -9.66 -11.84
N ASP A 81 2.22 -9.50 -13.14
CA ASP A 81 3.05 -8.61 -13.96
C ASP A 81 2.56 -7.17 -13.79
N VAL A 82 3.47 -6.21 -13.75
CA VAL A 82 3.12 -4.78 -13.64
C VAL A 82 3.92 -3.97 -14.68
N PRO A 83 3.27 -3.53 -15.77
CA PRO A 83 1.85 -3.72 -16.14
C PRO A 83 1.53 -5.16 -16.55
N GLY A 84 0.24 -5.54 -16.48
CA GLY A 84 -0.22 -6.87 -16.87
C GLY A 84 -1.73 -7.07 -16.72
N PRO A 85 -2.27 -8.18 -17.23
CA PRO A 85 -3.72 -8.38 -17.36
C PRO A 85 -4.51 -8.21 -16.05
N LEU A 86 -3.99 -8.71 -14.93
CA LEU A 86 -4.68 -8.60 -13.63
C LEU A 86 -4.66 -7.17 -13.09
N VAL A 87 -3.61 -6.40 -13.39
CA VAL A 87 -3.56 -4.96 -13.09
C VAL A 87 -4.53 -4.20 -13.98
N ASP A 88 -4.64 -4.57 -15.25
CA ASP A 88 -5.60 -3.98 -16.19
C ASP A 88 -7.05 -4.22 -15.77
N GLU A 89 -7.37 -5.37 -15.18
CA GLU A 89 -8.69 -5.67 -14.60
C GLU A 89 -9.02 -4.73 -13.43
N LEU A 90 -8.06 -4.50 -12.53
CA LEU A 90 -8.22 -3.52 -11.43
C LEU A 90 -8.37 -2.09 -11.95
N VAL A 91 -7.61 -1.70 -12.97
CA VAL A 91 -7.74 -0.40 -13.63
C VAL A 91 -9.10 -0.25 -14.31
N ALA A 92 -9.59 -1.30 -14.95
CA ALA A 92 -10.94 -1.29 -15.56
C ALA A 92 -12.01 -1.08 -14.49
N ALA A 93 -11.87 -1.70 -13.31
CA ALA A 93 -12.76 -1.46 -12.17
C ALA A 93 -12.68 0.00 -11.69
N CYS A 94 -11.46 0.55 -11.50
CA CYS A 94 -11.26 1.95 -11.14
C CYS A 94 -11.98 2.90 -12.12
N ARG A 95 -11.84 2.64 -13.42
CA ARG A 95 -12.49 3.44 -14.47
C ARG A 95 -14.01 3.34 -14.43
N SER A 96 -14.54 2.13 -14.29
CA SER A 96 -15.98 1.89 -14.24
C SER A 96 -16.65 2.51 -13.02
N LEU A 97 -15.93 2.52 -11.87
CA LEU A 97 -16.43 3.04 -10.60
C LEU A 97 -16.09 4.50 -10.36
N GLY A 98 -15.22 5.12 -11.20
CA GLY A 98 -14.77 6.49 -11.03
C GLY A 98 -13.96 6.70 -9.76
N MET A 99 -13.20 5.70 -9.30
CA MET A 99 -12.48 5.75 -8.03
C MET A 99 -10.98 5.50 -8.16
N HIS A 100 -10.22 5.96 -7.17
CA HIS A 100 -8.81 5.66 -7.00
C HIS A 100 -8.61 4.48 -6.04
N VAL A 101 -7.54 3.72 -6.25
CA VAL A 101 -7.22 2.54 -5.43
C VAL A 101 -5.74 2.50 -5.11
N VAL A 102 -5.41 2.19 -3.85
CA VAL A 102 -4.07 1.77 -3.45
C VAL A 102 -4.14 0.29 -3.03
N VAL A 103 -3.35 -0.57 -3.67
CA VAL A 103 -3.38 -2.01 -3.42
C VAL A 103 -1.98 -2.61 -3.37
N GLY A 104 -1.74 -3.51 -2.40
CA GLY A 104 -0.52 -4.30 -2.33
C GLY A 104 -0.61 -5.57 -3.18
N VAL A 105 0.47 -5.87 -3.90
CA VAL A 105 0.56 -7.06 -4.75
C VAL A 105 1.93 -7.73 -4.60
N ASN A 106 2.00 -9.04 -4.84
CA ASN A 106 3.24 -9.70 -5.21
C ASN A 106 3.46 -9.45 -6.70
N GLU A 107 4.49 -8.68 -7.04
CA GLU A 107 4.91 -8.40 -8.41
C GLU A 107 6.02 -9.38 -8.82
N ARG A 108 5.87 -10.06 -9.95
CA ARG A 108 6.95 -10.86 -10.52
C ARG A 108 7.76 -10.06 -11.53
N GLU A 109 9.08 -10.30 -11.56
CA GLU A 109 9.97 -9.71 -12.55
C GLU A 109 9.91 -10.53 -13.84
N SER A 110 9.22 -10.04 -14.85
CA SER A 110 8.97 -10.79 -16.09
C SER A 110 10.22 -10.95 -16.97
N GLU A 111 11.11 -9.95 -16.99
CA GLU A 111 12.34 -10.01 -17.79
C GLU A 111 13.41 -10.95 -17.20
N ARG A 112 13.39 -11.11 -15.89
CA ARG A 112 14.35 -11.94 -15.14
C ARG A 112 13.60 -12.84 -14.17
N PRO A 113 13.02 -13.95 -14.65
CA PRO A 113 12.29 -14.88 -13.81
C PRO A 113 13.12 -15.32 -12.60
N GLY A 114 12.50 -15.39 -11.44
CA GLY A 114 13.15 -15.78 -10.20
C GLY A 114 13.20 -14.69 -9.15
N THR A 115 12.62 -13.51 -9.40
CA THR A 115 12.51 -12.41 -8.42
C THR A 115 11.08 -11.96 -8.27
N LEU A 116 10.60 -11.93 -7.03
CA LEU A 116 9.33 -11.33 -6.62
C LEU A 116 9.59 -10.02 -5.88
N TYR A 117 8.65 -9.10 -5.94
CA TYR A 117 8.67 -7.87 -5.16
C TYR A 117 7.35 -7.69 -4.40
N ASN A 118 7.46 -7.17 -3.19
CA ASN A 118 6.33 -6.61 -2.48
C ASN A 118 6.09 -5.20 -3.04
N THR A 119 4.99 -5.01 -3.72
CA THR A 119 4.73 -3.80 -4.51
C THR A 119 3.39 -3.18 -4.12
N MET A 120 3.37 -1.86 -3.99
CA MET A 120 2.17 -1.06 -3.82
C MET A 120 1.87 -0.33 -5.12
N LEU A 121 0.62 -0.42 -5.58
CA LEU A 121 0.13 0.20 -6.80
C LEU A 121 -0.85 1.31 -6.46
N TRP A 122 -0.72 2.45 -7.15
CA TRP A 122 -1.73 3.51 -7.20
C TRP A 122 -2.43 3.42 -8.55
N LEU A 123 -3.71 3.13 -8.50
CA LEU A 123 -4.58 2.96 -9.66
C LEU A 123 -5.65 4.05 -9.67
N GLY A 124 -6.10 4.41 -10.84
CA GLY A 124 -7.20 5.35 -11.01
C GLY A 124 -7.92 5.15 -12.34
N PRO A 125 -8.94 5.99 -12.63
CA PRO A 125 -9.67 5.91 -13.89
C PRO A 125 -8.78 6.02 -15.14
N ASP A 126 -7.65 6.73 -15.01
CA ASP A 126 -6.69 6.94 -16.10
C ASP A 126 -5.68 5.80 -16.28
N GLY A 127 -5.63 4.85 -15.33
CA GLY A 127 -4.72 3.70 -15.42
C GLY A 127 -3.89 3.45 -14.17
N LEU A 128 -2.74 2.79 -14.36
CA LEU A 128 -1.68 2.66 -13.36
C LEU A 128 -0.98 4.02 -13.22
N LEU A 129 -1.23 4.72 -12.12
CA LEU A 129 -0.68 6.06 -11.86
C LEU A 129 0.75 5.99 -11.33
N HIS A 130 1.03 4.99 -10.48
CA HIS A 130 2.34 4.80 -9.87
C HIS A 130 2.49 3.39 -9.30
N LYS A 131 3.74 2.92 -9.19
CA LYS A 131 4.10 1.74 -8.40
C LYS A 131 5.32 2.02 -7.55
N HIS A 132 5.34 1.40 -6.36
CA HIS A 132 6.45 1.42 -5.43
C HIS A 132 6.78 0.00 -4.99
N ARG A 133 8.01 -0.45 -5.22
CA ARG A 133 8.55 -1.70 -4.71
C ARG A 133 9.15 -1.47 -3.32
N LYS A 134 8.76 -2.25 -2.34
CA LYS A 134 9.22 -2.13 -0.95
C LYS A 134 10.74 -2.03 -0.87
N LEU A 135 11.24 -0.97 -0.24
CA LEU A 135 12.68 -0.67 -0.14
C LEU A 135 13.43 -1.78 0.59
N MET A 136 12.83 -2.32 1.66
CA MET A 136 13.47 -3.34 2.48
C MET A 136 12.43 -4.36 2.95
N PRO A 137 12.44 -5.58 2.41
CA PRO A 137 11.61 -6.67 2.91
C PRO A 137 11.89 -6.95 4.39
N THR A 138 10.82 -7.29 5.14
CA THR A 138 10.88 -7.45 6.59
C THR A 138 11.20 -8.89 6.98
N GLN A 139 12.27 -9.11 7.78
CA GLN A 139 12.59 -10.43 8.35
C GLN A 139 12.53 -11.57 7.31
N HIS A 140 11.61 -12.53 7.48
CA HIS A 140 11.45 -13.71 6.62
C HIS A 140 10.92 -13.39 5.21
N GLU A 141 10.32 -12.22 5.02
CA GLU A 141 9.94 -11.71 3.71
C GLU A 141 11.14 -11.68 2.74
N ARG A 142 12.37 -11.52 3.27
CA ARG A 142 13.63 -11.54 2.50
C ARG A 142 13.93 -12.89 1.84
N LEU A 143 13.25 -13.94 2.23
CA LEU A 143 13.36 -15.26 1.57
C LEU A 143 12.57 -15.28 0.25
N PHE A 144 11.67 -14.34 0.04
CA PHE A 144 10.75 -14.31 -1.10
C PHE A 144 10.91 -13.07 -1.97
N HIS A 145 11.13 -11.90 -1.37
CA HIS A 145 11.08 -10.62 -2.06
C HIS A 145 12.45 -9.97 -2.21
N GLY A 146 12.67 -9.42 -3.40
CA GLY A 146 13.78 -8.55 -3.70
C GLY A 146 13.63 -7.15 -3.07
N ILE A 147 14.72 -6.40 -3.12
CA ILE A 147 14.83 -5.03 -2.59
C ILE A 147 14.35 -4.04 -3.65
N GLY A 148 13.45 -3.13 -3.28
CA GLY A 148 12.99 -2.04 -4.11
C GLY A 148 14.02 -0.92 -4.27
N ARG A 149 13.70 0.05 -5.12
CA ARG A 149 14.54 1.23 -5.40
C ARG A 149 13.94 2.47 -4.75
N GLY A 150 14.80 3.43 -4.42
CA GLY A 150 14.35 4.67 -3.78
C GLY A 150 13.91 5.76 -4.76
N ASP A 151 14.04 5.55 -6.06
CA ASP A 151 13.63 6.49 -7.11
C ASP A 151 12.12 6.53 -7.35
N ASP A 152 11.38 5.61 -6.73
CA ASP A 152 9.92 5.49 -6.77
C ASP A 152 9.21 6.00 -5.49
N LEU A 153 9.94 6.64 -4.57
CA LEU A 153 9.36 7.27 -3.38
C LEU A 153 8.60 8.56 -3.76
N ARG A 154 7.32 8.42 -4.09
CA ARG A 154 6.50 9.53 -4.60
C ARG A 154 5.14 9.63 -3.93
N ALA A 155 4.63 10.88 -3.87
CA ALA A 155 3.22 11.14 -3.62
C ALA A 155 2.52 11.43 -4.96
N VAL A 156 1.41 10.75 -5.21
CA VAL A 156 0.66 10.78 -6.47
C VAL A 156 -0.45 11.83 -6.38
N SER A 157 -0.53 12.73 -7.35
CA SER A 157 -1.60 13.71 -7.43
C SER A 157 -2.83 13.11 -8.10
N THR A 158 -3.97 13.21 -7.44
CA THR A 158 -5.28 12.71 -7.90
C THR A 158 -6.37 13.74 -7.59
N ASP A 159 -7.60 13.49 -8.05
CA ASP A 159 -8.77 14.29 -7.69
C ASP A 159 -9.15 14.15 -6.20
N CYS A 160 -8.69 13.06 -5.57
CA CYS A 160 -8.81 12.84 -4.12
C CYS A 160 -7.74 13.56 -3.30
N GLY A 161 -6.90 14.38 -3.93
CA GLY A 161 -5.74 15.00 -3.31
C GLY A 161 -4.44 14.26 -3.61
N ARG A 162 -3.38 14.66 -2.92
CA ARG A 162 -2.08 14.01 -3.09
C ARG A 162 -1.97 12.83 -2.13
N ILE A 163 -1.81 11.62 -2.70
CA ILE A 163 -1.76 10.36 -1.96
C ILE A 163 -0.30 9.92 -1.87
N GLY A 164 0.27 9.96 -0.68
CA GLY A 164 1.55 9.34 -0.35
C GLY A 164 1.35 8.00 0.35
N GLY A 165 2.44 7.33 0.69
CA GLY A 165 2.37 6.10 1.46
C GLY A 165 3.64 5.28 1.36
N LEU A 166 3.76 4.32 2.26
CA LEU A 166 4.83 3.34 2.32
C LEU A 166 4.26 1.98 2.76
N ILE A 167 4.95 0.91 2.39
CA ILE A 167 4.50 -0.45 2.68
C ILE A 167 4.97 -0.88 4.08
N CYS A 168 4.05 -1.18 4.98
CA CYS A 168 4.32 -1.84 6.27
C CYS A 168 5.48 -1.18 7.04
N TRP A 169 6.51 -1.92 7.42
CA TRP A 169 7.62 -1.42 8.24
C TRP A 169 8.54 -0.41 7.54
N GLU A 170 8.38 -0.16 6.25
CA GLU A 170 9.00 1.03 5.64
C GLU A 170 8.53 2.33 6.34
N ASN A 171 7.27 2.32 6.83
CA ASN A 171 6.75 3.42 7.63
C ASN A 171 7.57 3.66 8.91
N ARG A 172 8.38 2.70 9.37
CA ARG A 172 9.32 2.86 10.49
C ARG A 172 10.68 3.45 10.07
N MET A 173 10.90 3.70 8.76
CA MET A 173 12.11 4.33 8.23
C MET A 173 11.94 5.87 8.21
N PRO A 174 12.52 6.64 9.13
CA PRO A 174 12.22 8.08 9.26
C PRO A 174 12.55 8.87 8.00
N LEU A 175 13.68 8.57 7.34
CA LEU A 175 14.09 9.30 6.14
C LEU A 175 13.24 8.95 4.92
N ALA A 176 12.75 7.72 4.80
CA ALA A 176 11.83 7.33 3.74
C ALA A 176 10.49 8.08 3.87
N ARG A 177 9.93 8.16 5.10
CA ARG A 177 8.75 9.00 5.36
C ARG A 177 9.00 10.45 5.00
N TYR A 178 10.14 11.00 5.47
CA TYR A 178 10.47 12.40 5.24
C TYR A 178 10.59 12.72 3.75
N ALA A 179 11.18 11.81 2.94
CA ALA A 179 11.27 11.97 1.49
C ALA A 179 9.89 12.11 0.82
N VAL A 180 8.88 11.37 1.31
CA VAL A 180 7.50 11.47 0.82
C VAL A 180 6.78 12.68 1.43
N TYR A 181 7.00 13.02 2.73
CA TYR A 181 6.41 14.20 3.36
C TYR A 181 6.77 15.48 2.62
N ARG A 182 8.00 15.61 2.12
CA ARG A 182 8.45 16.77 1.33
C ARG A 182 7.62 17.02 0.06
N GLN A 183 6.87 16.03 -0.38
CA GLN A 183 5.99 16.13 -1.54
C GLN A 183 4.55 16.54 -1.15
N GLY A 184 4.30 16.76 0.13
CA GLY A 184 3.05 17.30 0.66
C GLY A 184 1.84 16.38 0.48
N PRO A 185 1.88 15.11 0.91
CA PRO A 185 0.72 14.24 0.89
C PRO A 185 -0.41 14.82 1.76
N GLN A 186 -1.64 14.56 1.35
CA GLN A 186 -2.86 14.91 2.10
C GLN A 186 -3.53 13.64 2.65
N ILE A 187 -3.28 12.51 2.01
CA ILE A 187 -3.67 11.17 2.42
C ILE A 187 -2.42 10.29 2.39
N TRP A 188 -2.25 9.47 3.42
CA TRP A 188 -1.16 8.52 3.57
C TRP A 188 -1.72 7.10 3.59
N ALA A 189 -1.43 6.31 2.57
CA ALA A 189 -1.77 4.90 2.52
C ALA A 189 -0.67 4.06 3.18
N ALA A 190 -1.05 3.20 4.13
CA ALA A 190 -0.14 2.33 4.87
C ALA A 190 -0.65 0.89 4.89
N PRO A 191 -0.65 0.19 3.73
CA PRO A 191 -0.93 -1.23 3.69
C PRO A 191 0.12 -1.99 4.49
N THR A 192 -0.30 -3.00 5.25
CA THR A 192 0.57 -3.69 6.21
C THR A 192 0.14 -5.13 6.44
N ALA A 193 1.05 -5.92 7.04
CA ALA A 193 0.76 -7.20 7.68
C ALA A 193 0.95 -7.12 9.21
N ASP A 194 1.27 -5.94 9.76
CA ASP A 194 1.44 -5.72 11.21
C ASP A 194 0.09 -5.39 11.85
N ASP A 195 -0.37 -6.23 12.76
CA ASP A 195 -1.62 -6.12 13.51
C ASP A 195 -1.42 -5.71 14.98
N SER A 196 -0.24 -5.20 15.33
CA SER A 196 0.12 -4.84 16.70
C SER A 196 -0.38 -3.46 17.13
N ASP A 197 -0.59 -3.28 18.44
CA ASP A 197 -0.88 -1.96 19.01
C ASP A 197 0.23 -0.94 18.76
N GLY A 198 1.49 -1.40 18.70
CA GLY A 198 2.64 -0.56 18.36
C GLY A 198 2.58 -0.02 16.94
N TRP A 199 1.95 -0.76 16.02
CA TRP A 199 1.68 -0.27 14.67
C TRP A 199 0.65 0.86 14.66
N ILE A 200 -0.47 0.70 15.36
CA ILE A 200 -1.50 1.73 15.45
C ILE A 200 -0.95 3.01 16.08
N ALA A 201 -0.17 2.90 17.16
CA ALA A 201 0.50 4.06 17.77
C ALA A 201 1.41 4.78 16.78
N HIS A 202 2.10 4.02 15.90
CA HIS A 202 2.95 4.59 14.87
C HIS A 202 2.14 5.29 13.77
N MET A 203 1.00 4.75 13.35
CA MET A 203 0.11 5.41 12.39
C MET A 203 -0.40 6.76 12.90
N ARG A 204 -0.69 6.86 14.19
CA ARG A 204 -1.06 8.11 14.84
C ARG A 204 0.08 9.14 14.79
N ALA A 205 1.30 8.71 15.04
CA ALA A 205 2.48 9.58 14.93
C ALA A 205 2.68 10.08 13.49
N ILE A 206 2.54 9.20 12.49
CA ILE A 206 2.65 9.57 11.07
C ILE A 206 1.60 10.60 10.67
N ALA A 207 0.36 10.47 11.14
CA ALA A 207 -0.71 11.42 10.85
C ALA A 207 -0.34 12.82 11.33
N ILE A 208 0.18 12.95 12.56
CA ILE A 208 0.64 14.21 13.14
C ILE A 208 1.86 14.77 12.39
N GLU A 209 2.87 13.94 12.13
CA GLU A 209 4.11 14.36 11.45
C GLU A 209 3.86 14.85 10.03
N SER A 210 3.04 14.12 9.26
CA SER A 210 2.78 14.42 7.85
C SER A 210 1.73 15.50 7.64
N GLY A 211 0.85 15.72 8.63
CA GLY A 211 -0.37 16.51 8.46
C GLY A 211 -1.34 15.90 7.44
N ALA A 212 -1.32 14.56 7.26
CA ALA A 212 -2.16 13.82 6.34
C ALA A 212 -3.08 12.85 7.07
N PHE A 213 -4.26 12.57 6.51
CA PHE A 213 -5.05 11.42 6.96
C PHE A 213 -4.29 10.13 6.70
N VAL A 214 -4.16 9.25 7.68
CA VAL A 214 -3.54 7.94 7.52
C VAL A 214 -4.62 6.87 7.38
N ILE A 215 -4.52 6.06 6.32
CA ILE A 215 -5.38 4.90 6.08
C ILE A 215 -4.48 3.67 6.15
N SER A 216 -4.58 2.92 7.22
CA SER A 216 -3.79 1.69 7.41
C SER A 216 -4.67 0.46 7.33
N VAL A 217 -4.23 -0.50 6.53
CA VAL A 217 -5.05 -1.69 6.23
C VAL A 217 -4.17 -2.94 6.28
N PRO A 218 -4.29 -3.74 7.35
CA PRO A 218 -3.75 -5.10 7.39
C PRO A 218 -4.72 -6.11 6.78
N GLN A 219 -4.23 -7.34 6.53
CA GLN A 219 -5.08 -8.47 6.17
C GLN A 219 -5.72 -9.09 7.41
N TYR A 220 -6.94 -9.63 7.27
CA TYR A 220 -7.48 -10.63 8.17
C TYR A 220 -7.25 -12.01 7.55
N ILE A 221 -6.51 -12.89 8.23
CA ILE A 221 -6.13 -14.20 7.68
C ILE A 221 -6.50 -15.30 8.69
N PRO A 222 -7.72 -15.86 8.61
CA PRO A 222 -8.07 -17.03 9.39
C PRO A 222 -7.37 -18.29 8.83
N ARG A 223 -7.14 -19.31 9.68
CA ARG A 223 -6.56 -20.59 9.27
C ARG A 223 -7.32 -21.24 8.11
N THR A 224 -8.63 -21.09 8.10
CA THR A 224 -9.53 -21.65 7.07
C THR A 224 -9.34 -21.04 5.67
N ALA A 225 -8.60 -19.92 5.56
CA ALA A 225 -8.27 -19.32 4.28
C ALA A 225 -7.15 -20.06 3.53
N PHE A 226 -6.34 -20.82 4.25
CA PHE A 226 -5.26 -21.58 3.63
C PHE A 226 -5.82 -22.81 2.88
N PRO A 227 -5.36 -23.06 1.65
CA PRO A 227 -5.75 -24.25 0.93
C PRO A 227 -5.27 -25.52 1.66
N ALA A 228 -6.01 -26.62 1.52
CA ALA A 228 -5.71 -27.88 2.22
C ALA A 228 -4.33 -28.46 1.82
N ASP A 229 -3.88 -28.13 0.63
CA ASP A 229 -2.59 -28.52 0.04
C ASP A 229 -1.53 -27.42 0.17
N PHE A 230 -1.64 -26.54 1.17
CA PHE A 230 -0.62 -25.50 1.38
C PHE A 230 0.74 -26.16 1.63
N PRO A 231 1.82 -25.78 0.89
CA PRO A 231 3.05 -26.56 0.82
C PRO A 231 3.86 -26.62 2.12
N LEU A 232 3.60 -25.72 3.07
CA LEU A 232 4.31 -25.69 4.36
C LEU A 232 3.40 -26.07 5.51
N ALA A 233 3.98 -26.60 6.58
CA ALA A 233 3.24 -26.87 7.81
C ALA A 233 2.82 -25.56 8.48
N LEU A 234 1.53 -25.39 8.73
CA LEU A 234 1.01 -24.26 9.48
C LEU A 234 1.07 -24.54 10.97
N PRO A 235 1.62 -23.61 11.79
CA PRO A 235 1.58 -23.75 13.25
C PRO A 235 0.14 -23.81 13.77
N GLU A 236 -0.06 -24.41 14.95
CA GLU A 236 -1.38 -24.55 15.54
C GLU A 236 -1.86 -23.19 16.08
N ARG A 237 -2.62 -22.50 15.27
CA ARG A 237 -3.26 -21.21 15.58
C ARG A 237 -4.44 -20.99 14.62
N ASP A 238 -5.47 -20.30 15.09
CA ASP A 238 -6.70 -20.07 14.33
C ASP A 238 -6.60 -18.87 13.37
N VAL A 239 -5.74 -17.89 13.71
CA VAL A 239 -5.61 -16.63 12.98
C VAL A 239 -4.15 -16.33 12.74
N PHE A 240 -3.79 -15.98 11.51
CA PHE A 240 -2.44 -15.63 11.05
C PHE A 240 -2.25 -14.13 10.81
N GLY A 241 -3.32 -13.38 10.63
CA GLY A 241 -3.41 -11.93 10.60
C GLY A 241 -4.73 -11.51 11.20
N ASN A 242 -4.71 -10.72 12.26
CA ASN A 242 -5.91 -10.40 13.03
C ASN A 242 -6.64 -9.14 12.54
N GLY A 243 -6.16 -8.52 11.46
CA GLY A 243 -6.71 -7.24 11.01
C GLY A 243 -6.19 -6.06 11.86
N GLY A 244 -7.01 -5.05 12.02
CA GLY A 244 -6.68 -3.82 12.74
C GLY A 244 -6.68 -2.59 11.83
N ALA A 245 -7.50 -2.61 10.78
CA ALA A 245 -7.65 -1.45 9.90
C ALA A 245 -8.08 -0.21 10.68
N VAL A 246 -7.43 0.94 10.39
CA VAL A 246 -7.72 2.22 11.03
C VAL A 246 -7.67 3.36 10.03
N ILE A 247 -8.46 4.40 10.32
CA ILE A 247 -8.32 5.73 9.70
C ILE A 247 -8.00 6.71 10.82
N VAL A 248 -6.94 7.51 10.62
CA VAL A 248 -6.43 8.45 11.63
C VAL A 248 -6.42 9.86 11.05
N GLU A 249 -6.91 10.84 11.81
CA GLU A 249 -6.94 12.23 11.42
C GLU A 249 -5.61 12.95 11.71
N PRO A 250 -5.26 14.02 10.95
CA PRO A 250 -3.92 14.62 10.97
C PRO A 250 -3.64 15.55 12.15
N THR A 251 -4.65 16.08 12.86
CA THR A 251 -4.43 17.18 13.81
C THR A 251 -3.82 16.68 15.12
N TRP A 252 -4.44 15.66 15.71
CA TRP A 252 -4.05 15.08 17.01
C TRP A 252 -3.79 13.58 16.93
N GLY A 253 -3.82 13.01 15.72
CA GLY A 253 -3.66 11.58 15.53
C GLY A 253 -4.78 10.76 16.16
N GLN A 254 -6.01 11.28 16.14
CA GLN A 254 -7.16 10.54 16.65
C GLN A 254 -7.58 9.48 15.64
N ILE A 255 -7.91 8.28 16.15
CA ILE A 255 -8.54 7.25 15.34
C ILE A 255 -9.98 7.66 15.11
N VAL A 256 -10.34 7.90 13.85
CA VAL A 256 -11.67 8.35 13.44
C VAL A 256 -12.54 7.21 12.88
N ALA A 257 -11.91 6.08 12.53
CA ALA A 257 -12.60 4.82 12.22
C ALA A 257 -11.69 3.64 12.57
N GLY A 258 -12.27 2.56 13.10
CA GLY A 258 -11.53 1.39 13.58
C GLY A 258 -11.03 1.51 15.03
N PRO A 259 -10.08 0.62 15.48
CA PRO A 259 -9.55 -0.51 14.70
C PRO A 259 -10.56 -1.62 14.46
N LEU A 260 -10.50 -2.26 13.29
CA LEU A 260 -11.32 -3.40 12.92
C LEU A 260 -10.50 -4.69 13.08
N TYR A 261 -10.84 -5.51 14.08
CA TYR A 261 -10.14 -6.77 14.35
C TYR A 261 -11.03 -7.99 14.14
N GLY A 262 -10.40 -9.13 13.83
CA GLY A 262 -11.00 -10.46 13.88
C GLY A 262 -11.98 -10.81 12.77
N GLU A 263 -12.13 -9.96 11.77
CA GLU A 263 -13.06 -10.17 10.64
C GLU A 263 -12.63 -9.45 9.37
N GLU A 264 -13.20 -9.84 8.24
CA GLU A 264 -13.19 -9.02 7.03
C GLU A 264 -14.18 -7.88 7.18
N GLY A 265 -13.87 -6.72 6.62
CA GLY A 265 -14.77 -5.58 6.65
C GLY A 265 -14.21 -4.35 5.96
N MET A 266 -14.98 -3.29 6.01
CA MET A 266 -14.62 -2.01 5.40
C MET A 266 -14.94 -0.87 6.36
N LEU A 267 -13.96 -0.01 6.60
CA LEU A 267 -14.17 1.26 7.29
C LEU A 267 -14.33 2.36 6.24
N VAL A 268 -15.38 3.15 6.37
CA VAL A 268 -15.63 4.31 5.49
C VAL A 268 -15.60 5.57 6.32
N TYR A 269 -14.92 6.60 5.84
CA TYR A 269 -14.82 7.88 6.52
C TYR A 269 -14.72 9.06 5.55
N ASP A 270 -15.30 10.19 5.94
CA ASP A 270 -15.26 11.45 5.20
C ASP A 270 -14.07 12.30 5.67
N CYS A 271 -12.95 12.21 4.95
CA CYS A 271 -11.72 12.95 5.24
C CYS A 271 -11.85 14.40 4.77
N ASP A 272 -12.05 15.35 5.69
CA ASP A 272 -11.95 16.78 5.38
C ASP A 272 -10.48 17.19 5.26
N LEU A 273 -9.98 17.28 4.03
CA LEU A 273 -8.57 17.57 3.75
C LEU A 273 -8.10 18.97 4.23
N ARG A 274 -9.04 19.87 4.64
CA ARG A 274 -8.69 21.14 5.30
C ARG A 274 -8.06 20.92 6.67
N LEU A 275 -8.35 19.80 7.34
CA LEU A 275 -7.73 19.47 8.62
C LEU A 275 -6.21 19.31 8.49
N GLY A 276 -5.71 18.80 7.36
CA GLY A 276 -4.28 18.75 7.08
C GLY A 276 -3.63 20.13 7.03
N LEU A 277 -4.32 21.12 6.44
CA LEU A 277 -3.85 22.51 6.46
C LEU A 277 -3.83 23.08 7.89
N HIS A 278 -4.84 22.77 8.69
CA HIS A 278 -4.89 23.21 10.10
C HIS A 278 -3.78 22.54 10.93
N ALA A 279 -3.53 21.24 10.72
CA ALA A 279 -2.43 20.52 11.38
C ALA A 279 -1.08 21.16 11.03
N LYS A 280 -0.81 21.39 9.75
CA LYS A 280 0.44 21.99 9.27
C LYS A 280 0.63 23.43 9.73
N ARG A 281 -0.41 24.18 10.02
CA ARG A 281 -0.27 25.50 10.64
C ARG A 281 0.37 25.43 12.03
N LEU A 282 0.13 24.34 12.77
CA LEU A 282 0.69 24.11 14.10
C LEU A 282 2.08 23.47 14.02
N PHE A 283 2.23 22.46 13.18
CA PHE A 283 3.45 21.70 13.00
C PHE A 283 3.58 21.24 11.54
N ASP A 284 4.56 21.78 10.84
CA ASP A 284 4.90 21.31 9.48
C ASP A 284 6.35 20.82 9.45
N ALA A 285 6.50 19.51 9.54
CA ALA A 285 7.80 18.84 9.60
C ALA A 285 8.72 19.14 8.41
N VAL A 286 8.15 19.53 7.27
CA VAL A 286 8.86 19.85 6.02
C VAL A 286 8.79 21.33 5.65
N GLY A 287 8.10 22.12 6.45
CA GLY A 287 7.96 23.56 6.32
C GLY A 287 8.65 24.31 7.48
N HIS A 288 7.87 25.03 8.30
CA HIS A 288 8.44 25.90 9.34
C HIS A 288 9.10 25.18 10.54
N TYR A 289 8.96 23.86 10.65
CA TYR A 289 9.76 23.03 11.57
C TYR A 289 10.94 22.35 10.88
N SER A 290 11.14 22.53 9.57
CA SER A 290 12.34 22.07 8.89
C SER A 290 13.52 23.03 9.11
N ARG A 291 14.70 22.46 9.24
CA ARG A 291 15.98 23.18 9.34
C ARG A 291 16.92 22.64 8.28
N ASP A 292 16.52 22.85 7.00
CA ASP A 292 17.33 22.38 5.86
C ASP A 292 18.74 22.96 5.87
N ASP A 293 18.91 24.19 6.41
CA ASP A 293 20.22 24.83 6.63
C ASP A 293 21.13 24.04 7.58
N VAL A 294 20.56 23.30 8.54
CA VAL A 294 21.30 22.47 9.50
C VAL A 294 21.41 21.03 9.00
N LEU A 295 20.38 20.53 8.34
CA LEU A 295 20.20 19.10 8.02
C LEU A 295 20.51 18.76 6.55
N ALA A 296 20.92 19.74 5.73
CA ALA A 296 21.11 19.56 4.27
C ALA A 296 21.99 18.35 3.89
N GLY A 297 23.02 18.06 4.71
CA GLY A 297 23.88 16.89 4.47
C GLY A 297 23.27 15.54 4.85
N LEU A 298 22.13 15.54 5.54
CA LEU A 298 21.44 14.34 6.03
C LEU A 298 20.16 14.04 5.24
N LEU A 299 19.65 15.05 4.52
CA LEU A 299 18.37 14.92 3.82
C LEU A 299 18.58 14.35 2.41
N PRO A 300 17.72 13.42 1.96
CA PRO A 300 17.76 12.98 0.57
C PRO A 300 17.45 14.18 -0.35
N ALA A 301 18.10 14.23 -1.50
CA ALA A 301 17.74 15.19 -2.53
C ALA A 301 16.24 15.03 -2.90
N ALA A 302 15.55 16.15 -3.09
CA ALA A 302 14.18 16.08 -3.58
C ALA A 302 14.16 15.28 -4.90
N PRO A 303 13.19 14.37 -5.11
CA PRO A 303 13.04 13.72 -6.41
C PRO A 303 12.97 14.80 -7.49
N ALA A 304 13.76 14.64 -8.56
CA ALA A 304 13.65 15.53 -9.70
C ALA A 304 12.19 15.47 -10.20
N GLU A 305 11.56 16.63 -10.39
CA GLU A 305 10.26 16.66 -11.06
C GLU A 305 10.42 15.91 -12.40
N PRO A 306 9.43 15.09 -12.79
CA PRO A 306 9.44 14.51 -14.12
C PRO A 306 9.62 15.67 -15.10
N ARG A 307 10.73 15.71 -15.82
CA ARG A 307 10.80 16.63 -16.96
C ARG A 307 9.69 16.15 -17.89
N ASP A 308 8.74 17.04 -18.20
CA ASP A 308 7.83 16.87 -19.32
C ASP A 308 8.71 16.72 -20.58
N THR A 309 9.11 15.51 -20.86
CA THR A 309 9.70 15.16 -22.13
C THR A 309 8.52 15.04 -23.08
N PRO A 310 8.36 15.96 -24.04
CA PRO A 310 7.30 15.80 -25.05
C PRO A 310 7.49 14.43 -25.71
N PRO A 311 6.40 13.73 -26.03
CA PRO A 311 6.49 12.45 -26.73
C PRO A 311 7.33 12.65 -28.02
N PRO A 312 8.17 11.67 -28.39
CA PRO A 312 8.95 11.77 -29.61
C PRO A 312 8.02 12.03 -30.80
N ALA A 313 8.35 13.03 -31.62
CA ALA A 313 7.61 13.38 -32.81
C ALA A 313 7.43 12.12 -33.68
N ARG A 314 6.18 11.81 -34.01
CA ARG A 314 5.90 10.73 -34.97
C ARG A 314 6.59 11.10 -36.28
N THR A 315 7.60 10.33 -36.63
CA THR A 315 8.14 10.37 -38.01
C THR A 315 7.09 9.68 -38.89
N GLU A 316 6.44 10.47 -39.75
CA GLU A 316 5.62 9.92 -40.81
C GLU A 316 6.53 9.13 -41.75
N PRO A 317 6.13 7.93 -42.18
CA PRO A 317 6.88 7.20 -43.20
C PRO A 317 6.73 7.90 -44.55
N ALA A 318 7.85 8.06 -45.23
CA ALA A 318 7.93 8.58 -46.60
C ALA A 318 7.38 7.60 -47.63
#